data_fc9c975c38e42bf84bb1a00726226c09
#
_entry.id   fc9c975c38e42bf84bb1a00726226c09
#
_cell.length_a   1.000
_cell.length_b   1.000
_cell.length_c   1.000
_cell.angle_alpha   90.00
_cell.angle_beta   90.00
_cell.angle_gamma   90.00
#
_symmetry.space_group_name_H-M   'P 1'
#
loop_
_entity.id
_entity.type
_entity.pdbx_description
1 polymer ?
#
loop_
_entity_poly.entity_id
_entity_poly.type
_entity_poly.pdbx_seq_one_letter_code
_entity_poly.pdbx_strand_id
1 'polypeptide(L)' 'LFLKVDSKGPAEGGGVNLHLQFWQEQQVLVKTDAMLRVDSPLFIGGPKWRDGQLIFVLMLTRQEK' A
#
# COMPACT_ATOMS: atom_id res chain seq x y z
N LEU A 1 5.03 13.28 -5.51
CA LEU A 1 5.02 11.85 -5.19
C LEU A 1 3.71 11.49 -4.48
N PHE A 2 3.03 10.50 -4.98
CA PHE A 2 1.83 10.01 -4.31
C PHE A 2 1.69 8.51 -4.48
N LEU A 3 0.92 7.92 -3.58
CA LEU A 3 0.61 6.50 -3.59
C LEU A 3 -0.84 6.33 -4.03
N LYS A 4 -1.04 5.56 -5.09
CA LYS A 4 -2.38 5.19 -5.54
C LYS A 4 -2.69 3.78 -5.05
N VAL A 5 -3.84 3.60 -4.42
CA VAL A 5 -4.28 2.32 -3.86
C VAL A 5 -5.62 1.94 -4.48
N ASP A 6 -5.65 0.78 -5.13
CA ASP A 6 -6.87 0.25 -5.70
C ASP A 6 -7.22 -1.07 -5.01
N SER A 7 -8.47 -1.20 -4.59
CA SER A 7 -8.94 -2.46 -4.00
C SER A 7 -9.28 -3.45 -5.10
N LYS A 8 -8.75 -4.66 -4.96
CA LYS A 8 -9.02 -5.75 -5.91
C LYS A 8 -10.05 -6.75 -5.40
N GLY A 9 -10.58 -6.49 -4.22
CA GLY A 9 -11.59 -7.35 -3.64
C GLY A 9 -11.09 -8.11 -2.43
N PRO A 10 -12.00 -8.87 -1.78
CA PRO A 10 -11.63 -9.59 -0.57
C PRO A 10 -10.63 -10.71 -0.86
N ALA A 11 -9.74 -10.93 0.09
CA ALA A 11 -8.79 -12.02 0.07
C ALA A 11 -9.26 -13.13 0.99
N GLU A 12 -8.71 -14.33 0.80
CA GLU A 12 -9.00 -15.43 1.71
C GLU A 12 -8.46 -15.10 3.09
N GLY A 13 -9.18 -15.48 4.12
CA GLY A 13 -8.76 -15.25 5.49
C GLY A 13 -9.11 -13.88 6.04
N GLY A 14 -9.95 -13.12 5.35
CA GLY A 14 -10.49 -11.86 5.89
C GLY A 14 -9.68 -10.62 5.57
N GLY A 15 -8.75 -10.72 4.64
CA GLY A 15 -7.99 -9.56 4.19
C GLY A 15 -8.56 -8.93 2.92
N VAL A 16 -7.80 -8.00 2.37
CA VAL A 16 -8.15 -7.31 1.13
C VAL A 16 -6.95 -7.33 0.20
N ASN A 17 -7.19 -7.67 -1.06
CA ASN A 17 -6.18 -7.58 -2.08
C ASN A 17 -6.12 -6.16 -2.62
N LEU A 18 -4.92 -5.61 -2.70
CA LEU A 18 -4.70 -4.24 -3.14
C LEU A 18 -3.70 -4.20 -4.29
N HIS A 19 -3.92 -3.25 -5.18
CA HIS A 19 -2.94 -2.91 -6.20
C HIS A 19 -2.39 -1.53 -5.86
N LEU A 20 -1.08 -1.43 -5.73
CA LEU A 20 -0.42 -0.23 -5.27
C LEU A 20 0.47 0.33 -6.37
N GLN A 21 0.45 1.65 -6.52
CA GLN A 21 1.29 2.35 -7.48
C GLN A 21 1.91 3.57 -6.82
N PHE A 22 3.23 3.70 -6.97
CA PHE A 22 3.93 4.92 -6.57
C PHE A 22 4.13 5.79 -7.81
N TRP A 23 3.70 7.03 -7.72
CA TRP A 23 3.78 7.98 -8.82
C TRP A 23 4.64 9.17 -8.44
N GLN A 24 5.44 9.62 -9.38
CA GLN A 24 6.14 10.89 -9.29
C GLN A 24 5.81 11.69 -10.52
N GLU A 25 5.12 12.82 -10.33
CA GLU A 25 4.60 13.61 -11.43
C GLU A 25 3.67 12.77 -12.31
N GLN A 26 4.04 12.53 -13.56
CA GLN A 26 3.21 11.73 -14.48
C GLN A 26 3.81 10.35 -14.73
N GLN A 27 4.75 9.94 -13.90
CA GLN A 27 5.48 8.70 -14.10
C GLN A 27 5.21 7.72 -12.97
N VAL A 28 4.91 6.47 -13.34
CA VAL A 28 4.79 5.39 -12.37
C VAL A 28 6.17 4.85 -12.06
N LEU A 29 6.56 4.90 -10.80
CA LEU A 29 7.86 4.41 -10.37
C LEU A 29 7.81 2.93 -10.01
N VAL A 30 6.75 2.50 -9.32
CA VAL A 30 6.61 1.13 -8.85
C VAL A 30 5.15 0.72 -8.92
N LYS A 31 4.91 -0.51 -9.36
CA LYS A 31 3.60 -1.16 -9.29
C LYS A 31 3.76 -2.46 -8.53
N THR A 32 2.87 -2.72 -7.59
CA THR A 32 2.93 -3.96 -6.83
C THR A 32 1.54 -4.36 -6.36
N ASP A 33 1.36 -5.66 -6.17
CA ASP A 33 0.14 -6.20 -5.57
C ASP A 33 0.46 -6.67 -4.17
N ALA A 34 -0.45 -6.41 -3.25
CA ALA A 34 -0.26 -6.78 -1.87
C ALA A 34 -1.59 -7.23 -1.27
N MET A 35 -1.50 -8.05 -0.23
CA MET A 35 -2.65 -8.44 0.54
C MET A 35 -2.53 -7.82 1.92
N LEU A 36 -3.59 -7.11 2.32
CA LEU A 36 -3.62 -6.44 3.61
C LEU A 36 -4.59 -7.15 4.52
N ARG A 37 -4.11 -7.56 5.68
CA ARG A 37 -4.94 -8.22 6.69
C ARG A 37 -5.32 -7.26 7.78
N VAL A 38 -6.45 -7.55 8.45
CA VAL A 38 -6.94 -6.72 9.56
C VAL A 38 -5.91 -6.73 10.69
N ASP A 39 -5.62 -5.55 11.21
CA ASP A 39 -4.71 -5.31 12.34
C ASP A 39 -3.28 -5.79 12.11
N SER A 40 -2.91 -5.99 10.85
CA SER A 40 -1.57 -6.40 10.48
C SER A 40 -0.96 -5.34 9.56
N PRO A 41 -0.01 -4.54 10.04
CA PRO A 41 0.54 -3.47 9.20
C PRO A 41 1.39 -4.02 8.07
N LEU A 42 1.30 -3.36 6.93
CA LEU A 42 2.10 -3.67 5.76
C LEU A 42 3.08 -2.52 5.55
N PHE A 43 4.36 -2.84 5.50
CA PHE A 43 5.42 -1.87 5.27
C PHE A 43 5.86 -1.95 3.82
N ILE A 44 5.85 -0.81 3.14
CA ILE A 44 6.24 -0.74 1.73
C ILE A 44 7.41 0.22 1.60
N GLY A 45 8.53 -0.28 1.10
CA GLY A 45 9.67 0.56 0.81
C GLY A 45 9.43 1.35 -0.46
N GLY A 46 9.49 2.65 -0.37
CA GLY A 46 9.34 3.53 -1.52
C GLY A 46 10.67 3.98 -2.09
N PRO A 47 10.65 4.99 -2.97
CA PRO A 47 11.87 5.49 -3.57
C PRO A 47 12.73 6.26 -2.56
N LYS A 48 13.98 6.47 -2.92
CA LYS A 48 14.86 7.29 -2.12
C LYS A 48 14.37 8.73 -2.11
N TRP A 49 14.45 9.37 -0.98
CA TRP A 49 14.06 10.74 -0.80
C TRP A 49 15.16 11.47 -0.03
N ARG A 50 15.86 12.38 -0.70
CA ARG A 50 17.01 13.10 -0.12
C ARG A 50 18.05 12.11 0.38
N ASP A 51 18.37 12.12 1.68
CA ASP A 51 19.37 11.23 2.27
C ASP A 51 18.77 9.96 2.83
N GLY A 52 17.49 9.74 2.62
CA GLY A 52 16.80 8.59 3.18
C GLY A 52 15.92 7.89 2.18
N GLN A 53 15.06 7.03 2.70
CA GLN A 53 14.11 6.27 1.90
C GLN A 53 12.72 6.46 2.48
N LEU A 54 11.75 6.68 1.60
CA LEU A 54 10.36 6.74 2.03
C LEU A 54 9.85 5.35 2.34
N ILE A 55 9.15 5.23 3.45
CA ILE A 55 8.49 3.99 3.83
C ILE A 55 7.03 4.28 4.09
N PHE A 56 6.16 3.52 3.43
CA PHE A 56 4.73 3.64 3.62
C PHE A 56 4.23 2.51 4.49
N VAL A 57 3.38 2.84 5.44
CA VAL A 57 2.77 1.85 6.32
C VAL A 57 1.28 1.87 6.09
N LEU A 58 0.74 0.72 5.73
CA LEU A 58 -0.70 0.57 5.51
C LEU A 58 -1.26 -0.40 6.55
N MET A 59 -2.40 -0.07 7.08
CA MET A 59 -3.06 -0.96 8.03
C MET A 59 -4.56 -0.93 7.79
N LEU A 60 -5.16 -2.12 7.78
CA LEU A 60 -6.60 -2.28 7.70
C LEU A 60 -7.15 -2.49 9.10
N THR A 61 -8.02 -1.60 9.52
CA THR A 61 -8.65 -1.73 10.83
C THR A 61 -10.13 -2.06 10.64
N ARG A 62 -10.65 -2.86 11.56
CA ARG A 62 -12.08 -3.15 11.56
C ARG A 62 -12.79 -2.05 12.33
N GLN A 63 -13.77 -1.45 11.68
CA GLN A 63 -14.56 -0.43 12.33
C GLN A 63 -15.76 -1.08 12.99
N GLU A 64 -15.80 -1.01 14.31
CA GLU A 64 -16.92 -1.53 15.07
C GLU A 64 -17.88 -0.40 15.40
N LYS A 65 -19.15 -0.73 15.37
CA LYS A 65 -20.20 0.21 15.79
C LYS A 65 -20.56 -0.03 17.24
#